data_ffa29bb173c1065d3f32ab07d9eb6160
#
_entry.id   ffa29bb173c1065d3f32ab07d9eb6160
#
_cell.length_a   1.000
_cell.length_b   1.000
_cell.length_c   1.000
_cell.angle_alpha   90.00
_cell.angle_beta   90.00
_cell.angle_gamma   90.00
#
_symmetry.space_group_name_H-M   'P 1'
#
loop_
_entity.id
_entity.type
_entity.pdbx_description
1 polymer ?
#
loop_
_entity_poly.entity_id
_entity_poly.type
_entity_poly.pdbx_seq_one_letter_code
_entity_poly.pdbx_strand_id
1 'polypeptide(L)'
;MWDDLREKQTGTSKPKNGRNEEMKPLLKTALAATLIALSGAFSASAEQIKVGFSPEAYPPFYSQDASGNWGGWEVDIVNAVCSEAKLDCVLTPVPWDGLIPALKTKKIDAIMNSMSITDERKKEIDFSEKYYNTPTAVIGAKDQKFDATPEGLKAKIVGVQASTVHAAYAKKHFTDAAEIKEYQTQDEANQDLAAGRIDATQADSIALDAFLKSDQGKACCDLKGYVAPDLQVLGPGVGAGVRQGDTELKDKLNAAIKAIRANGKYAEITKKYFDFDIYGEESQSN
;
A
#
# COMPACT_ATOMS: atom_id res chain seq x y z
N MET A 1 -0.82 26.03 60.26
CA MET A 1 0.01 27.05 60.90
C MET A 1 -0.03 28.25 60.02
N TRP A 2 -0.85 29.17 60.52
CA TRP A 2 -1.04 30.61 60.20
C TRP A 2 -1.71 30.89 58.84
N ASP A 3 -3.11 31.16 58.76
CA ASP A 3 -3.84 32.30 59.31
C ASP A 3 -3.24 33.65 58.89
N ASP A 4 -3.95 34.55 58.29
CA ASP A 4 -5.18 35.26 58.52
C ASP A 4 -4.99 36.70 58.03
N LEU A 5 -6.06 37.35 57.76
CA LEU A 5 -6.55 38.72 57.86
C LEU A 5 -6.92 39.36 56.50
N ARG A 6 -8.19 39.40 56.14
CA ARG A 6 -9.27 40.38 56.56
C ARG A 6 -8.75 41.82 56.67
N GLU A 7 -9.30 42.80 56.11
CA GLU A 7 -10.63 43.40 56.31
C GLU A 7 -10.79 44.72 55.52
N LYS A 8 -11.98 44.96 54.97
CA LYS A 8 -12.87 46.16 55.02
C LYS A 8 -12.31 47.51 54.62
N GLN A 9 -13.01 48.34 53.92
CA GLN A 9 -14.28 49.07 54.18
C GLN A 9 -14.70 49.88 52.95
N THR A 10 -15.92 49.73 52.49
CA THR A 10 -17.08 50.64 52.50
C THR A 10 -16.90 52.17 52.22
N GLY A 11 -17.67 52.65 51.24
CA GLY A 11 -17.93 54.09 51.09
C GLY A 11 -19.02 54.40 50.05
N THR A 12 -20.20 54.50 50.52
CA THR A 12 -21.45 54.94 49.83
C THR A 12 -21.42 56.42 49.50
N SER A 13 -21.96 56.80 48.34
CA SER A 13 -22.91 57.95 48.27
C SER A 13 -23.53 58.17 46.90
N LYS A 14 -24.86 58.14 46.84
CA LYS A 14 -25.77 58.83 45.90
C LYS A 14 -26.18 60.15 46.55
N PRO A 15 -27.00 61.03 45.95
CA PRO A 15 -27.45 61.28 44.57
C PRO A 15 -27.44 62.77 44.16
N LYS A 16 -27.91 63.15 42.95
CA LYS A 16 -28.90 64.24 42.66
C LYS A 16 -29.04 64.49 41.15
N ASN A 17 -30.18 64.24 40.69
CA ASN A 17 -31.30 64.94 40.09
C ASN A 17 -30.99 66.25 39.31
N GLY A 18 -31.54 66.27 38.09
CA GLY A 18 -31.98 67.59 37.53
C GLY A 18 -31.93 67.64 36.00
N ARG A 19 -33.01 67.41 35.40
CA ARG A 19 -33.93 68.25 34.61
C ARG A 19 -33.95 68.01 33.11
N ASN A 20 -35.15 67.71 32.66
CA ASN A 20 -35.62 67.60 31.28
C ASN A 20 -35.30 68.81 30.43
N GLU A 21 -35.05 68.61 29.15
CA GLU A 21 -35.62 69.40 28.07
C GLU A 21 -35.80 68.62 26.81
N GLU A 22 -36.99 68.62 26.29
CA GLU A 22 -37.42 68.09 24.99
C GLU A 22 -36.87 68.94 23.86
N MET A 23 -36.55 68.31 22.73
CA MET A 23 -37.11 68.74 21.44
C MET A 23 -36.77 67.72 20.30
N LYS A 24 -37.82 67.51 19.54
CA LYS A 24 -37.95 66.66 18.33
C LYS A 24 -37.22 67.25 17.12
N PRO A 25 -37.42 66.66 15.91
CA PRO A 25 -37.04 65.35 15.36
C PRO A 25 -36.25 65.49 14.02
N LEU A 26 -36.10 64.37 13.31
CA LEU A 26 -35.71 64.22 11.91
C LEU A 26 -34.24 64.04 11.64
N LEU A 27 -33.84 62.78 11.42
CA LEU A 27 -33.33 62.43 10.10
C LEU A 27 -33.33 60.87 9.89
N LYS A 28 -34.11 60.46 8.93
CA LYS A 28 -34.07 59.07 8.41
C LYS A 28 -32.72 58.88 7.73
N THR A 29 -31.89 58.01 8.25
CA THR A 29 -30.77 57.47 7.49
C THR A 29 -30.82 55.96 7.57
N ALA A 30 -30.97 55.39 6.41
CA ALA A 30 -31.06 53.96 6.14
C ALA A 30 -29.82 53.22 6.65
N LEU A 31 -30.03 52.28 7.57
CA LEU A 31 -29.01 51.30 7.97
C LEU A 31 -28.97 50.19 6.87
N ALA A 32 -28.13 50.39 5.88
CA ALA A 32 -27.81 49.32 4.94
C ALA A 32 -27.04 48.25 5.71
N ALA A 33 -27.74 47.16 6.06
CA ALA A 33 -27.15 45.99 6.61
C ALA A 33 -26.33 45.30 5.50
N THR A 34 -25.03 45.55 5.48
CA THR A 34 -24.08 44.81 4.63
C THR A 34 -23.89 43.42 5.27
N LEU A 35 -24.68 42.45 4.82
CA LEU A 35 -24.37 41.02 5.04
C LEU A 35 -23.08 40.70 4.31
N ILE A 36 -21.97 40.78 4.99
CA ILE A 36 -20.75 40.14 4.55
C ILE A 36 -20.99 38.65 4.69
N ALA A 37 -21.39 38.01 3.59
CA ALA A 37 -21.33 36.56 3.44
C ALA A 37 -19.85 36.14 3.54
N LEU A 38 -19.41 35.75 4.74
CA LEU A 38 -18.19 35.01 4.93
C LEU A 38 -18.42 33.65 4.24
N SER A 39 -18.16 33.61 2.95
CA SER A 39 -17.95 32.33 2.23
C SER A 39 -16.66 31.74 2.78
N GLY A 40 -16.77 31.05 3.90
CA GLY A 40 -15.70 30.20 4.38
C GLY A 40 -15.42 29.19 3.27
N ALA A 41 -14.36 29.41 2.51
CA ALA A 41 -13.78 28.37 1.69
C ALA A 41 -13.35 27.26 2.66
N PHE A 42 -14.21 26.28 2.90
CA PHE A 42 -13.79 25.01 3.45
C PHE A 42 -12.82 24.46 2.43
N SER A 43 -11.53 24.66 2.63
CA SER A 43 -10.52 23.83 2.00
C SER A 43 -10.83 22.43 2.45
N ALA A 44 -11.47 21.65 1.59
CA ALA A 44 -11.59 20.20 1.80
C ALA A 44 -10.15 19.70 1.90
N SER A 45 -9.67 19.46 3.11
CA SER A 45 -8.44 18.74 3.32
C SER A 45 -8.63 17.37 2.64
N ALA A 46 -7.67 16.99 1.80
CA ALA A 46 -7.69 15.65 1.24
C ALA A 46 -7.78 14.63 2.40
N GLU A 47 -8.61 13.63 2.23
CA GLU A 47 -8.75 12.55 3.20
C GLU A 47 -7.40 11.84 3.33
N GLN A 48 -6.86 11.74 4.54
CA GLN A 48 -5.60 11.05 4.78
C GLN A 48 -5.85 9.54 4.81
N ILE A 49 -5.13 8.82 3.94
CA ILE A 49 -5.22 7.37 3.79
C ILE A 49 -3.87 6.74 4.16
N LYS A 50 -3.87 5.86 5.14
CA LYS A 50 -2.71 5.06 5.51
C LYS A 50 -2.62 3.84 4.60
N VAL A 51 -1.65 3.86 3.70
CA VAL A 51 -1.38 2.73 2.79
C VAL A 51 -0.34 1.83 3.45
N GLY A 52 -0.74 0.59 3.77
CA GLY A 52 0.15 -0.41 4.34
C GLY A 52 1.20 -0.86 3.33
N PHE A 53 2.45 -0.82 3.76
CA PHE A 53 3.62 -1.17 2.97
C PHE A 53 4.59 -2.00 3.81
N SER A 54 5.08 -3.10 3.26
CA SER A 54 6.08 -3.93 3.94
C SER A 54 7.41 -3.17 4.04
N PRO A 55 8.06 -3.12 5.20
CA PRO A 55 9.36 -2.47 5.33
C PRO A 55 10.49 -3.27 4.67
N GLU A 56 10.26 -4.56 4.39
CA GLU A 56 11.22 -5.42 3.71
C GLU A 56 11.29 -5.07 2.22
N ALA A 57 12.51 -4.89 1.72
CA ALA A 57 12.72 -4.53 0.32
C ALA A 57 12.23 -5.63 -0.64
N TYR A 58 11.52 -5.22 -1.69
CA TYR A 58 11.07 -6.09 -2.78
C TYR A 58 11.32 -5.40 -4.13
N PRO A 59 12.58 -5.23 -4.52
CA PRO A 59 12.91 -4.52 -5.75
C PRO A 59 12.47 -5.30 -7.00
N PRO A 60 12.11 -4.60 -8.09
CA PRO A 60 12.12 -3.14 -8.27
C PRO A 60 10.80 -2.45 -7.84
N PHE A 61 9.91 -3.19 -7.17
CA PHE A 61 8.59 -2.69 -6.78
C PHE A 61 8.70 -1.64 -5.69
N TYR A 62 9.41 -1.94 -4.61
CA TYR A 62 9.64 -1.02 -3.51
C TYR A 62 10.92 -1.36 -2.72
N SER A 63 11.54 -0.34 -2.20
CA SER A 63 12.63 -0.40 -1.24
C SER A 63 12.79 0.95 -0.55
N GLN A 64 13.53 0.99 0.55
CA GLN A 64 13.96 2.24 1.16
C GLN A 64 15.41 2.53 0.81
N ASP A 65 15.72 3.80 0.57
CA ASP A 65 17.11 4.26 0.46
C ASP A 65 17.78 4.34 1.85
N ALA A 66 19.08 4.68 1.88
CA ALA A 66 19.85 4.81 3.12
C ALA A 66 19.29 5.91 4.07
N SER A 67 18.44 6.80 3.57
CA SER A 67 17.79 7.87 4.34
C SER A 67 16.38 7.47 4.80
N GLY A 68 15.92 6.27 4.44
CA GLY A 68 14.59 5.77 4.77
C GLY A 68 13.49 6.23 3.82
N ASN A 69 13.82 6.86 2.69
CA ASN A 69 12.83 7.26 1.70
C ASN A 69 12.40 6.06 0.87
N TRP A 70 11.09 5.94 0.67
CA TRP A 70 10.53 4.92 -0.19
C TRP A 70 10.76 5.23 -1.67
N GLY A 71 11.10 4.22 -2.45
CA GLY A 71 11.26 4.29 -3.89
C GLY A 71 10.93 2.95 -4.55
N GLY A 72 10.73 2.98 -5.86
CA GLY A 72 10.41 1.83 -6.68
C GLY A 72 9.14 2.03 -7.50
N TRP A 73 8.89 1.11 -8.42
CA TRP A 73 7.77 1.21 -9.35
C TRP A 73 6.43 1.32 -8.64
N GLU A 74 6.19 0.47 -7.67
CA GLU A 74 4.91 0.41 -6.96
C GLU A 74 4.68 1.65 -6.09
N VAL A 75 5.76 2.20 -5.50
CA VAL A 75 5.70 3.47 -4.76
C VAL A 75 5.28 4.62 -5.70
N ASP A 76 5.86 4.68 -6.90
CA ASP A 76 5.48 5.68 -7.91
C ASP A 76 4.02 5.50 -8.36
N ILE A 77 3.53 4.27 -8.51
CA ILE A 77 2.14 3.96 -8.84
C ILE A 77 1.19 4.36 -7.71
N VAL A 78 1.52 4.02 -6.45
CA VAL A 78 0.72 4.44 -5.28
C VAL A 78 0.57 5.95 -5.24
N ASN A 79 1.67 6.68 -5.40
CA ASN A 79 1.66 8.15 -5.41
C ASN A 79 0.79 8.70 -6.56
N ALA A 80 0.86 8.09 -7.74
CA ALA A 80 0.05 8.51 -8.89
C ALA A 80 -1.44 8.22 -8.67
N VAL A 81 -1.78 7.04 -8.15
CA VAL A 81 -3.17 6.66 -7.83
C VAL A 81 -3.74 7.59 -6.75
N CYS A 82 -3.00 7.84 -5.68
CA CYS A 82 -3.45 8.72 -4.61
C CYS A 82 -3.65 10.17 -5.09
N SER A 83 -2.72 10.68 -5.90
CA SER A 83 -2.85 12.00 -6.51
C SER A 83 -4.09 12.11 -7.39
N GLU A 84 -4.33 11.13 -8.26
CA GLU A 84 -5.50 11.07 -9.15
C GLU A 84 -6.81 10.98 -8.34
N ALA A 85 -6.83 10.16 -7.29
CA ALA A 85 -7.96 10.01 -6.38
C ALA A 85 -8.17 11.22 -5.44
N LYS A 86 -7.25 12.20 -5.43
CA LYS A 86 -7.22 13.35 -4.50
C LYS A 86 -7.17 12.91 -3.03
N LEU A 87 -6.44 11.85 -2.75
CA LEU A 87 -6.19 11.33 -1.41
C LEU A 87 -4.81 11.78 -0.91
N ASP A 88 -4.69 12.08 0.38
CA ASP A 88 -3.41 12.30 1.07
C ASP A 88 -2.90 10.96 1.61
N CYS A 89 -2.12 10.25 0.80
CA CYS A 89 -1.65 8.92 1.16
C CYS A 89 -0.34 8.94 1.94
N VAL A 90 -0.32 8.19 3.03
CA VAL A 90 0.87 8.00 3.87
C VAL A 90 1.26 6.52 3.86
N LEU A 91 2.44 6.21 3.32
CA LEU A 91 3.00 4.86 3.37
C LEU A 91 3.28 4.49 4.83
N THR A 92 2.61 3.46 5.31
CA THR A 92 2.63 3.04 6.71
C THR A 92 3.30 1.66 6.81
N PRO A 93 4.47 1.56 7.47
CA PRO A 93 5.19 0.31 7.59
C PRO A 93 4.40 -0.75 8.37
N VAL A 94 4.20 -1.91 7.76
CA VAL A 94 3.57 -3.09 8.37
C VAL A 94 4.22 -4.33 7.76
N PRO A 95 4.77 -5.26 8.55
CA PRO A 95 5.30 -6.52 8.03
C PRO A 95 4.29 -7.23 7.13
N TRP A 96 4.76 -7.94 6.11
CA TRP A 96 3.93 -8.55 5.08
C TRP A 96 2.77 -9.38 5.64
N ASP A 97 3.03 -10.26 6.59
CA ASP A 97 2.02 -11.13 7.23
C ASP A 97 1.03 -10.37 8.13
N GLY A 98 1.39 -9.15 8.51
CA GLY A 98 0.56 -8.23 9.31
C GLY A 98 -0.36 -7.32 8.49
N LEU A 99 -0.23 -7.23 7.15
CA LEU A 99 -0.97 -6.26 6.33
C LEU A 99 -2.49 -6.47 6.41
N ILE A 100 -2.99 -7.67 6.16
CA ILE A 100 -4.44 -7.98 6.25
C ILE A 100 -4.98 -7.76 7.68
N PRO A 101 -4.35 -8.27 8.74
CA PRO A 101 -4.73 -7.95 10.12
C PRO A 101 -4.75 -6.45 10.44
N ALA A 102 -3.76 -5.70 9.97
CA ALA A 102 -3.70 -4.24 10.19
C ALA A 102 -4.84 -3.51 9.47
N LEU A 103 -5.19 -3.92 8.24
CA LEU A 103 -6.32 -3.38 7.49
C LEU A 103 -7.65 -3.64 8.21
N LYS A 104 -7.90 -4.88 8.65
CA LYS A 104 -9.11 -5.28 9.39
C LYS A 104 -9.26 -4.53 10.72
N THR A 105 -8.15 -4.26 11.40
CA THR A 105 -8.13 -3.53 12.69
C THR A 105 -8.03 -2.02 12.53
N LYS A 106 -8.14 -1.47 11.31
CA LYS A 106 -8.12 -0.03 10.99
C LYS A 106 -6.81 0.66 11.38
N LYS A 107 -5.70 -0.07 11.45
CA LYS A 107 -4.35 0.52 11.61
C LYS A 107 -3.87 1.13 10.30
N ILE A 108 -4.31 0.57 9.17
CA ILE A 108 -4.14 1.08 7.81
C ILE A 108 -5.50 1.11 7.11
N ASP A 109 -5.60 1.85 6.01
CA ASP A 109 -6.85 2.04 5.27
C ASP A 109 -6.86 1.31 3.93
N ALA A 110 -5.69 1.12 3.33
CA ALA A 110 -5.50 0.34 2.11
C ALA A 110 -4.20 -0.46 2.17
N ILE A 111 -4.10 -1.49 1.35
CA ILE A 111 -2.87 -2.23 1.07
C ILE A 111 -2.56 -2.07 -0.42
N MET A 112 -1.41 -1.48 -0.77
CA MET A 112 -0.90 -1.47 -2.14
C MET A 112 0.56 -1.90 -2.10
N ASN A 113 0.77 -3.22 -1.99
CA ASN A 113 2.06 -3.81 -1.66
C ASN A 113 2.19 -5.21 -2.29
N SER A 114 2.15 -5.28 -3.61
CA SER A 114 2.32 -6.53 -4.38
C SER A 114 1.36 -7.65 -3.94
N MET A 115 0.16 -7.31 -3.47
CA MET A 115 -0.79 -8.29 -2.94
C MET A 115 -1.70 -8.85 -4.05
N SER A 116 -1.49 -10.10 -4.43
CA SER A 116 -2.31 -10.80 -5.43
C SER A 116 -3.75 -10.93 -4.97
N ILE A 117 -4.67 -10.70 -5.91
CA ILE A 117 -6.11 -10.90 -5.74
C ILE A 117 -6.38 -12.41 -5.74
N THR A 118 -6.80 -12.97 -4.63
CA THR A 118 -7.21 -14.40 -4.55
C THR A 118 -8.55 -14.55 -3.86
N ASP A 119 -9.25 -15.66 -4.16
CA ASP A 119 -10.53 -15.93 -3.52
C ASP A 119 -10.38 -16.18 -2.02
N GLU A 120 -9.22 -16.69 -1.57
CA GLU A 120 -8.94 -16.85 -0.14
C GLU A 120 -8.86 -15.49 0.56
N ARG A 121 -8.10 -14.55 -0.01
CA ARG A 121 -7.98 -13.19 0.55
C ARG A 121 -9.27 -12.39 0.46
N LYS A 122 -10.10 -12.63 -0.57
CA LYS A 122 -11.44 -12.02 -0.70
C LYS A 122 -12.42 -12.43 0.41
N LYS A 123 -12.18 -13.52 1.11
CA LYS A 123 -12.97 -13.87 2.32
C LYS A 123 -12.69 -12.91 3.49
N GLU A 124 -11.56 -12.23 3.48
CA GLU A 124 -11.08 -11.40 4.57
C GLU A 124 -11.14 -9.90 4.26
N ILE A 125 -10.89 -9.51 3.00
CA ILE A 125 -10.81 -8.12 2.53
C ILE A 125 -11.40 -8.00 1.12
N ASP A 126 -11.74 -6.77 0.71
CA ASP A 126 -12.09 -6.48 -0.68
C ASP A 126 -10.86 -6.00 -1.46
N PHE A 127 -10.93 -6.08 -2.79
CA PHE A 127 -9.86 -5.64 -3.67
C PHE A 127 -10.39 -4.66 -4.73
N SER A 128 -9.51 -3.75 -5.17
CA SER A 128 -9.69 -3.03 -6.42
C SER A 128 -9.61 -3.98 -7.62
N GLU A 129 -9.82 -3.46 -8.83
CA GLU A 129 -9.32 -4.09 -10.04
C GLU A 129 -7.79 -4.21 -9.96
N LYS A 130 -7.21 -5.14 -10.75
CA LYS A 130 -5.75 -5.28 -10.77
C LYS A 130 -5.09 -4.00 -11.30
N TYR A 131 -3.88 -3.71 -10.82
CA TYR A 131 -3.04 -2.67 -11.38
C TYR A 131 -1.73 -3.19 -11.98
N TYR A 132 -1.38 -4.46 -11.75
CA TYR A 132 -0.34 -5.17 -12.51
C TYR A 132 -0.46 -6.68 -12.35
N ASN A 133 0.36 -7.42 -13.12
CA ASN A 133 0.50 -8.86 -13.01
C ASN A 133 1.91 -9.29 -13.36
N THR A 134 2.43 -10.30 -12.66
CA THR A 134 3.73 -10.91 -12.93
C THR A 134 3.62 -12.42 -12.94
N PRO A 135 4.32 -13.10 -13.84
CA PRO A 135 4.46 -14.55 -13.77
C PRO A 135 5.20 -14.95 -12.48
N THR A 136 4.89 -16.12 -11.96
CA THR A 136 5.67 -16.75 -10.89
C THR A 136 6.80 -17.56 -11.48
N ALA A 137 8.01 -17.41 -10.94
CA ALA A 137 9.20 -18.11 -11.40
C ALA A 137 9.91 -18.84 -10.26
N VAL A 138 10.81 -19.71 -10.62
CA VAL A 138 11.75 -20.41 -9.75
C VAL A 138 13.17 -20.12 -10.20
N ILE A 139 14.02 -19.76 -9.26
CA ILE A 139 15.48 -19.68 -9.45
C ILE A 139 16.17 -20.74 -8.59
N GLY A 140 17.38 -21.11 -8.96
CA GLY A 140 18.16 -22.10 -8.24
C GLY A 140 19.65 -21.98 -8.53
N ALA A 141 20.48 -22.79 -7.85
CA ALA A 141 21.92 -22.74 -8.03
C ALA A 141 22.31 -23.10 -9.49
N LYS A 142 23.31 -22.40 -10.06
CA LYS A 142 23.73 -22.53 -11.45
C LYS A 142 24.23 -23.92 -11.81
N ASP A 143 24.88 -24.60 -10.88
CA ASP A 143 25.44 -25.94 -11.04
C ASP A 143 24.36 -27.04 -10.98
N GLN A 144 23.16 -26.74 -10.53
CA GLN A 144 22.04 -27.65 -10.50
C GLN A 144 21.15 -27.50 -11.75
N LYS A 145 20.82 -28.63 -12.39
CA LYS A 145 19.94 -28.68 -13.56
C LYS A 145 18.60 -29.27 -13.16
N PHE A 146 17.57 -28.45 -13.21
CA PHE A 146 16.17 -28.82 -13.01
C PHE A 146 15.26 -27.73 -13.58
N ASP A 147 14.01 -28.08 -13.83
CA ASP A 147 12.99 -27.15 -14.30
C ASP A 147 12.04 -26.77 -13.17
N ALA A 148 11.29 -25.68 -13.33
CA ALA A 148 10.28 -25.20 -12.39
C ALA A 148 8.97 -26.03 -12.43
N THR A 149 9.13 -27.35 -12.34
CA THR A 149 8.04 -28.34 -12.39
C THR A 149 8.03 -29.20 -11.12
N PRO A 150 6.92 -29.87 -10.78
CA PRO A 150 6.89 -30.81 -9.66
C PRO A 150 8.01 -31.86 -9.74
N GLU A 151 8.26 -32.39 -10.93
CA GLU A 151 9.30 -33.38 -11.16
C GLU A 151 10.71 -32.81 -10.97
N GLY A 152 10.94 -31.58 -11.47
CA GLY A 152 12.24 -30.92 -11.36
C GLY A 152 12.58 -30.53 -9.93
N LEU A 153 11.56 -30.25 -9.11
CA LEU A 153 11.72 -29.88 -7.70
C LEU A 153 11.58 -31.07 -6.74
N LYS A 154 11.42 -32.26 -7.23
CA LYS A 154 11.41 -33.47 -6.40
C LYS A 154 12.66 -33.59 -5.54
N ALA A 155 12.47 -33.88 -4.26
CA ALA A 155 13.53 -34.03 -3.25
C ALA A 155 14.43 -32.78 -3.06
N LYS A 156 13.97 -31.58 -3.49
CA LYS A 156 14.65 -30.30 -3.27
C LYS A 156 14.04 -29.52 -2.11
N ILE A 157 14.85 -28.69 -1.49
CA ILE A 157 14.38 -27.69 -0.50
C ILE A 157 14.05 -26.42 -1.27
N VAL A 158 12.76 -26.02 -1.24
CA VAL A 158 12.26 -24.86 -1.94
C VAL A 158 11.90 -23.77 -0.94
N GLY A 159 12.60 -22.62 -1.00
CA GLY A 159 12.32 -21.45 -0.17
C GLY A 159 11.21 -20.58 -0.75
N VAL A 160 10.33 -20.08 0.12
CA VAL A 160 9.25 -19.17 -0.23
C VAL A 160 9.02 -18.18 0.91
N GLN A 161 8.54 -16.99 0.61
CA GLN A 161 8.08 -16.09 1.66
C GLN A 161 6.73 -16.57 2.21
N ALA A 162 6.60 -16.61 3.53
CA ALA A 162 5.39 -17.02 4.23
C ALA A 162 4.18 -16.14 3.89
N SER A 163 2.97 -16.69 3.98
CA SER A 163 1.71 -15.97 3.73
C SER A 163 1.56 -15.42 2.29
N THR A 164 2.36 -15.91 1.34
CA THR A 164 2.29 -15.54 -0.07
C THR A 164 1.52 -16.55 -0.90
N VAL A 165 1.09 -16.15 -2.09
CA VAL A 165 0.55 -17.07 -3.11
C VAL A 165 1.61 -18.07 -3.60
N HIS A 166 2.89 -17.68 -3.53
CA HIS A 166 4.01 -18.52 -3.87
C HIS A 166 4.16 -19.69 -2.88
N ALA A 167 4.04 -19.41 -1.58
CA ALA A 167 4.02 -20.45 -0.56
C ALA A 167 2.83 -21.40 -0.72
N ALA A 168 1.65 -20.86 -1.01
CA ALA A 168 0.45 -21.66 -1.27
C ALA A 168 0.61 -22.54 -2.52
N TYR A 169 1.17 -21.96 -3.60
CA TYR A 169 1.45 -22.69 -4.83
C TYR A 169 2.45 -23.82 -4.61
N ALA A 170 3.58 -23.53 -3.97
CA ALA A 170 4.61 -24.55 -3.71
C ALA A 170 4.06 -25.70 -2.86
N LYS A 171 3.31 -25.42 -1.81
CA LYS A 171 2.67 -26.45 -0.98
C LYS A 171 1.64 -27.29 -1.74
N LYS A 172 0.94 -26.69 -2.69
CA LYS A 172 -0.07 -27.40 -3.50
C LYS A 172 0.54 -28.27 -4.60
N HIS A 173 1.58 -27.77 -5.26
CA HIS A 173 2.09 -28.37 -6.50
C HIS A 173 3.43 -29.08 -6.35
N PHE A 174 4.26 -28.73 -5.37
CA PHE A 174 5.59 -29.34 -5.17
C PHE A 174 5.57 -30.31 -3.99
N THR A 175 4.58 -31.21 -3.98
CA THR A 175 4.33 -32.17 -2.88
C THR A 175 5.45 -33.17 -2.65
N ASP A 176 6.28 -33.45 -3.68
CA ASP A 176 7.43 -34.33 -3.62
C ASP A 176 8.74 -33.59 -3.33
N ALA A 177 8.72 -32.29 -3.08
CA ALA A 177 9.85 -31.54 -2.56
C ALA A 177 10.28 -32.10 -1.19
N ALA A 178 11.58 -32.04 -0.89
CA ALA A 178 12.07 -32.48 0.43
C ALA A 178 11.49 -31.57 1.54
N GLU A 179 11.40 -30.28 1.26
CA GLU A 179 10.84 -29.28 2.17
C GLU A 179 10.35 -28.06 1.37
N ILE A 180 9.21 -27.49 1.77
CA ILE A 180 8.83 -26.12 1.43
C ILE A 180 9.16 -25.25 2.65
N LYS A 181 10.33 -24.60 2.59
CA LYS A 181 10.85 -23.79 3.69
C LYS A 181 10.30 -22.36 3.61
N GLU A 182 9.58 -21.96 4.62
CA GLU A 182 9.00 -20.63 4.71
C GLU A 182 9.93 -19.65 5.43
N TYR A 183 10.08 -18.45 4.87
CA TYR A 183 10.86 -17.34 5.40
C TYR A 183 9.97 -16.14 5.68
N GLN A 184 10.39 -15.24 6.55
CA GLN A 184 9.65 -14.00 6.80
C GLN A 184 9.74 -13.05 5.59
N THR A 185 10.88 -13.05 4.90
CA THR A 185 11.12 -12.19 3.75
C THR A 185 11.59 -13.00 2.54
N GLN A 186 11.36 -12.49 1.34
CA GLN A 186 11.93 -13.08 0.11
C GLN A 186 13.46 -12.96 0.10
N ASP A 187 14.01 -11.89 0.68
CA ASP A 187 15.46 -11.70 0.74
C ASP A 187 16.15 -12.77 1.59
N GLU A 188 15.55 -13.20 2.71
CA GLU A 188 16.06 -14.33 3.50
C GLU A 188 16.11 -15.63 2.68
N ALA A 189 15.08 -15.90 1.88
CA ALA A 189 15.08 -17.06 0.99
C ALA A 189 16.18 -16.96 -0.08
N ASN A 190 16.36 -15.76 -0.67
CA ASN A 190 17.41 -15.52 -1.66
C ASN A 190 18.81 -15.67 -1.06
N GLN A 191 19.03 -15.21 0.17
CA GLN A 191 20.31 -15.36 0.87
C GLN A 191 20.61 -16.83 1.21
N ASP A 192 19.60 -17.60 1.63
CA ASP A 192 19.73 -19.02 1.90
C ASP A 192 20.03 -19.81 0.62
N LEU A 193 19.40 -19.44 -0.50
CA LEU A 193 19.73 -20.00 -1.81
C LEU A 193 21.20 -19.72 -2.20
N ALA A 194 21.62 -18.46 -2.10
CA ALA A 194 22.99 -18.08 -2.46
C ALA A 194 24.05 -18.73 -1.56
N ALA A 195 23.69 -19.06 -0.33
CA ALA A 195 24.56 -19.78 0.62
C ALA A 195 24.47 -21.31 0.48
N GLY A 196 23.67 -21.84 -0.45
CA GLY A 196 23.50 -23.27 -0.68
C GLY A 196 22.76 -24.01 0.45
N ARG A 197 21.96 -23.29 1.26
CA ARG A 197 21.16 -23.90 2.33
C ARG A 197 19.80 -24.40 1.85
N ILE A 198 19.36 -23.94 0.67
CA ILE A 198 18.19 -24.43 -0.07
C ILE A 198 18.57 -24.59 -1.53
N ASP A 199 17.80 -25.36 -2.29
CA ASP A 199 18.06 -25.68 -3.70
C ASP A 199 17.42 -24.68 -4.66
N ALA A 200 16.27 -24.13 -4.29
CA ALA A 200 15.48 -23.22 -5.12
C ALA A 200 14.72 -22.21 -4.28
N THR A 201 14.33 -21.09 -4.89
CA THR A 201 13.32 -20.18 -4.33
C THR A 201 12.30 -19.79 -5.40
N GLN A 202 11.06 -19.56 -4.97
CA GLN A 202 9.93 -19.19 -5.82
C GLN A 202 9.34 -17.86 -5.38
N ALA A 203 9.17 -16.94 -6.34
CA ALA A 203 8.54 -15.65 -6.14
C ALA A 203 8.04 -15.05 -7.48
N ASP A 204 7.63 -13.77 -7.45
CA ASP A 204 7.40 -13.01 -8.68
C ASP A 204 8.66 -12.97 -9.55
N SER A 205 8.51 -13.25 -10.82
CA SER A 205 9.63 -13.35 -11.76
C SER A 205 10.47 -12.08 -11.83
N ILE A 206 9.84 -10.91 -11.72
CA ILE A 206 10.51 -9.61 -11.79
C ILE A 206 11.37 -9.36 -10.55
N ALA A 207 10.87 -9.72 -9.36
CA ALA A 207 11.65 -9.64 -8.13
C ALA A 207 12.83 -10.59 -8.14
N LEU A 208 12.63 -11.81 -8.64
CA LEU A 208 13.74 -12.77 -8.81
C LEU A 208 14.74 -12.33 -9.86
N ASP A 209 14.29 -11.72 -10.97
CA ASP A 209 15.18 -11.16 -11.99
C ASP A 209 16.06 -10.02 -11.42
N ALA A 210 15.48 -9.16 -10.56
CA ALA A 210 16.22 -8.15 -9.85
C ALA A 210 17.32 -8.75 -8.95
N PHE A 211 17.01 -9.83 -8.23
CA PHE A 211 18.01 -10.57 -7.46
C PHE A 211 19.09 -11.20 -8.37
N LEU A 212 18.71 -11.86 -9.45
CA LEU A 212 19.66 -12.47 -10.41
C LEU A 212 20.60 -11.44 -11.04
N LYS A 213 20.18 -10.17 -11.15
CA LYS A 213 21.02 -9.06 -11.64
C LYS A 213 21.93 -8.46 -10.57
N SER A 214 21.75 -8.79 -9.30
CA SER A 214 22.67 -8.41 -8.22
C SER A 214 23.99 -9.18 -8.31
N ASP A 215 25.03 -8.70 -7.62
CA ASP A 215 26.32 -9.41 -7.61
C ASP A 215 26.21 -10.81 -7.00
N GLN A 216 25.39 -10.96 -5.94
CA GLN A 216 25.14 -12.24 -5.27
C GLN A 216 24.38 -13.18 -6.19
N GLY A 217 23.29 -12.74 -6.81
CA GLY A 217 22.49 -13.55 -7.73
C GLY A 217 23.27 -13.97 -8.96
N LYS A 218 24.05 -13.05 -9.55
CA LYS A 218 24.97 -13.37 -10.67
C LYS A 218 26.01 -14.41 -10.31
N ALA A 219 26.48 -14.44 -9.08
CA ALA A 219 27.50 -15.41 -8.66
C ALA A 219 26.89 -16.81 -8.46
N CYS A 220 25.69 -16.91 -7.86
CA CYS A 220 25.13 -18.19 -7.40
C CYS A 220 24.18 -18.87 -8.38
N CYS A 221 23.34 -18.08 -9.06
CA CYS A 221 22.01 -18.56 -9.38
C CYS A 221 21.60 -18.24 -10.82
N ASP A 222 20.62 -18.98 -11.34
CA ASP A 222 19.97 -18.71 -12.63
C ASP A 222 18.47 -19.05 -12.57
N LEU A 223 17.74 -18.60 -13.59
CA LEU A 223 16.34 -18.90 -13.77
C LEU A 223 16.16 -20.39 -14.12
N LYS A 224 15.33 -21.08 -13.38
CA LYS A 224 14.96 -22.49 -13.64
C LYS A 224 13.66 -22.63 -14.43
N GLY A 225 12.89 -21.57 -14.54
CA GLY A 225 11.68 -21.47 -15.35
C GLY A 225 10.53 -20.78 -14.63
N TYR A 226 9.41 -20.75 -15.35
CA TYR A 226 8.14 -20.26 -14.83
C TYR A 226 7.26 -21.43 -14.41
N VAL A 227 6.48 -21.25 -13.35
CA VAL A 227 5.54 -22.29 -12.92
C VAL A 227 4.30 -22.31 -13.82
N ALA A 228 3.62 -23.45 -13.87
CA ALA A 228 2.35 -23.56 -14.58
C ALA A 228 1.29 -22.62 -13.97
N PRO A 229 0.44 -21.98 -14.79
CA PRO A 229 -0.62 -21.10 -14.28
C PRO A 229 -1.60 -21.86 -13.38
N ASP A 230 -1.92 -21.28 -12.24
CA ASP A 230 -3.01 -21.69 -11.35
C ASP A 230 -3.71 -20.44 -10.82
N LEU A 231 -4.72 -19.97 -11.54
CA LEU A 231 -5.44 -18.76 -11.19
C LEU A 231 -6.18 -18.83 -9.83
N GLN A 232 -6.52 -20.04 -9.38
CA GLN A 232 -7.16 -20.19 -8.06
C GLN A 232 -6.21 -19.87 -6.92
N VAL A 233 -4.90 -20.16 -7.11
CA VAL A 233 -3.87 -19.94 -6.09
C VAL A 233 -3.15 -18.62 -6.31
N LEU A 234 -2.69 -18.36 -7.54
CA LEU A 234 -1.85 -17.20 -7.87
C LEU A 234 -2.69 -15.92 -8.07
N GLY A 235 -3.98 -16.09 -8.43
CA GLY A 235 -4.87 -14.97 -8.75
C GLY A 235 -4.65 -14.38 -10.13
N PRO A 236 -5.52 -13.44 -10.55
CA PRO A 236 -5.46 -12.79 -11.88
C PRO A 236 -4.47 -11.61 -11.94
N GLY A 237 -3.85 -11.27 -10.83
CA GLY A 237 -2.93 -10.15 -10.70
C GLY A 237 -3.01 -9.49 -9.33
N VAL A 238 -2.31 -8.38 -9.19
CA VAL A 238 -2.17 -7.60 -7.95
C VAL A 238 -3.20 -6.48 -7.92
N GLY A 239 -3.88 -6.30 -6.79
CA GLY A 239 -4.85 -5.25 -6.56
C GLY A 239 -4.65 -4.52 -5.23
N ALA A 240 -5.25 -3.34 -5.10
CA ALA A 240 -5.29 -2.64 -3.84
C ALA A 240 -6.30 -3.31 -2.90
N GLY A 241 -5.85 -3.75 -1.72
CA GLY A 241 -6.71 -4.31 -0.68
C GLY A 241 -7.38 -3.20 0.13
N VAL A 242 -8.68 -3.32 0.37
CA VAL A 242 -9.47 -2.45 1.24
C VAL A 242 -10.32 -3.29 2.20
N ARG A 243 -10.83 -2.70 3.28
CA ARG A 243 -11.74 -3.42 4.17
C ARG A 243 -12.97 -3.90 3.42
N GLN A 244 -13.50 -5.05 3.82
CA GLN A 244 -14.77 -5.54 3.26
C GLN A 244 -15.87 -4.50 3.45
N GLY A 245 -16.59 -4.22 2.36
CA GLY A 245 -17.66 -3.24 2.32
C GLY A 245 -17.24 -1.79 2.23
N ASP A 246 -15.94 -1.48 2.19
CA ASP A 246 -15.42 -0.12 1.94
C ASP A 246 -15.47 0.18 0.43
N THR A 247 -16.69 0.28 -0.08
CA THR A 247 -16.94 0.49 -1.51
C THR A 247 -16.49 1.87 -1.96
N GLU A 248 -16.58 2.88 -1.11
CA GLU A 248 -16.20 4.25 -1.46
C GLU A 248 -14.71 4.34 -1.77
N LEU A 249 -13.84 3.83 -0.89
CA LEU A 249 -12.40 3.84 -1.12
C LEU A 249 -12.03 2.94 -2.31
N LYS A 250 -12.65 1.75 -2.42
CA LYS A 250 -12.44 0.84 -3.55
C LYS A 250 -12.75 1.51 -4.89
N ASP A 251 -13.88 2.19 -4.98
CA ASP A 251 -14.32 2.84 -6.23
C ASP A 251 -13.42 4.04 -6.58
N LYS A 252 -12.96 4.82 -5.58
CA LYS A 252 -11.95 5.87 -5.78
C LYS A 252 -10.65 5.30 -6.35
N LEU A 253 -10.15 4.20 -5.78
CA LEU A 253 -8.93 3.54 -6.24
C LEU A 253 -9.09 2.97 -7.66
N ASN A 254 -10.21 2.31 -7.95
CA ASN A 254 -10.52 1.79 -9.29
C ASN A 254 -10.57 2.91 -10.34
N ALA A 255 -11.27 4.01 -10.03
CA ALA A 255 -11.35 5.16 -10.92
C ALA A 255 -9.97 5.76 -11.18
N ALA A 256 -9.14 5.89 -10.15
CA ALA A 256 -7.79 6.42 -10.26
C ALA A 256 -6.85 5.50 -11.05
N ILE A 257 -6.87 4.19 -10.80
CA ILE A 257 -6.08 3.20 -11.56
C ILE A 257 -6.45 3.27 -13.04
N LYS A 258 -7.74 3.30 -13.35
CA LYS A 258 -8.23 3.45 -14.73
C LYS A 258 -7.79 4.78 -15.37
N ALA A 259 -7.86 5.88 -14.62
CA ALA A 259 -7.50 7.21 -15.12
C ALA A 259 -6.01 7.33 -15.42
N ILE A 260 -5.11 6.88 -14.52
CA ILE A 260 -3.65 6.94 -14.78
C ILE A 260 -3.23 6.03 -15.93
N ARG A 261 -3.96 4.94 -16.20
CA ARG A 261 -3.74 4.12 -17.40
C ARG A 261 -4.20 4.84 -18.66
N ALA A 262 -5.37 5.45 -18.64
CA ALA A 262 -5.96 6.14 -19.79
C ALA A 262 -5.20 7.41 -20.17
N ASN A 263 -4.70 8.20 -19.22
CA ASN A 263 -3.96 9.43 -19.46
C ASN A 263 -2.45 9.24 -19.72
N GLY A 264 -1.98 8.00 -19.73
CA GLY A 264 -0.59 7.64 -20.04
C GLY A 264 0.38 7.74 -18.85
N LYS A 265 -0.06 8.18 -17.65
CA LYS A 265 0.80 8.30 -16.47
C LYS A 265 1.35 6.96 -16.02
N TYR A 266 0.53 5.91 -16.08
CA TYR A 266 0.97 4.54 -15.78
C TYR A 266 2.13 4.11 -16.70
N ALA A 267 2.00 4.33 -18.01
CA ALA A 267 3.04 3.98 -18.97
C ALA A 267 4.31 4.83 -18.79
N GLU A 268 4.18 6.12 -18.46
CA GLU A 268 5.31 7.00 -18.13
C GLU A 268 6.12 6.48 -16.94
N ILE A 269 5.42 6.08 -15.86
CA ILE A 269 6.06 5.51 -14.67
C ILE A 269 6.72 4.17 -15.03
N THR A 270 5.97 3.29 -15.69
CA THR A 270 6.42 1.93 -16.02
C THR A 270 7.73 1.94 -16.83
N LYS A 271 7.86 2.84 -17.80
CA LYS A 271 9.06 2.97 -18.63
C LYS A 271 10.35 3.31 -17.87
N LYS A 272 10.26 3.82 -16.64
CA LYS A 272 11.45 4.09 -15.81
C LYS A 272 12.06 2.80 -15.24
N TYR A 273 11.28 1.73 -15.17
CA TYR A 273 11.63 0.49 -14.49
C TYR A 273 11.63 -0.72 -15.43
N PHE A 274 10.76 -0.71 -16.45
CA PHE A 274 10.52 -1.84 -17.34
C PHE A 274 10.45 -1.39 -18.79
N ASP A 275 10.90 -2.26 -19.70
CA ASP A 275 10.80 -2.10 -21.16
C ASP A 275 9.56 -2.79 -21.76
N PHE A 276 8.66 -3.30 -20.90
CA PHE A 276 7.41 -3.98 -21.25
C PHE A 276 6.24 -3.45 -20.43
N ASP A 277 5.00 -3.76 -20.84
CA ASP A 277 3.79 -3.44 -20.08
C ASP A 277 3.57 -4.49 -18.97
N ILE A 278 3.81 -4.11 -17.73
CA ILE A 278 3.62 -4.96 -16.55
C ILE A 278 2.15 -5.21 -16.19
N TYR A 279 1.22 -4.45 -16.77
CA TYR A 279 -0.20 -4.69 -16.54
C TYR A 279 -0.64 -6.07 -17.06
N GLY A 280 0.01 -6.52 -18.16
CA GLY A 280 -0.34 -7.77 -18.82
C GLY A 280 -1.69 -7.70 -19.53
N GLU A 281 -2.25 -8.86 -19.88
CA GLU A 281 -3.53 -8.96 -20.55
C GLU A 281 -4.68 -8.45 -19.66
N GLU A 282 -5.69 -7.82 -20.29
CA GLU A 282 -6.92 -7.44 -19.59
C GLU A 282 -7.58 -8.72 -19.03
N SER A 283 -8.01 -8.66 -17.77
CA SER A 283 -8.78 -9.75 -17.18
C SER A 283 -10.05 -9.93 -18.02
N GLN A 284 -10.22 -11.07 -18.66
CA GLN A 284 -11.51 -11.38 -19.27
C GLN A 284 -12.53 -11.49 -18.13
N SER A 285 -13.40 -10.49 -18.00
CA SER A 285 -14.55 -10.56 -17.12
C SER A 285 -15.48 -11.61 -17.67
N ASN A 286 -15.56 -12.76 -17.00
CA ASN A 286 -16.62 -13.73 -17.23
C ASN A 286 -17.94 -13.23 -16.66
#